data_3d8b519898b526857500a91802910170
#
_entry.id   3d8b519898b526857500a91802910170
#
_cell.length_a   1.000
_cell.length_b   1.000
_cell.length_c   1.000
_cell.angle_alpha   90.00
_cell.angle_beta   90.00
_cell.angle_gamma   90.00
#
_symmetry.space_group_name_H-M   'P 1'
#
loop_
_entity.id
_entity.type
_entity.pdbx_description
1 polymer ?
#
loop_
_entity_poly.entity_id
_entity_poly.type
_entity_poly.pdbx_seq_one_letter_code
_entity_poly.pdbx_strand_id
1 'polypeptide(L)'
;MLRLRPYKSCDSKHIADWIKNEETFVKWGGERFGSYPINAKIIDDKYRLNNGDCVEEDNFYPMTAFDDSGVVGHFIMRYINGNNKILRFGWVIVDDTQRGK
;
A
#
# COMPACT_ATOMS: atom_id res chain seq x y z
N MET A 1 1.91 -12.93 -16.20
CA MET A 1 1.95 -11.50 -16.53
C MET A 1 1.52 -10.67 -15.33
N LEU A 2 2.27 -9.62 -15.04
CA LEU A 2 1.94 -8.72 -13.93
C LEU A 2 0.72 -7.88 -14.25
N ARG A 3 -0.23 -7.82 -13.30
CA ARG A 3 -1.46 -7.05 -13.44
C ARG A 3 -1.71 -6.21 -12.19
N LEU A 4 -2.52 -5.19 -12.34
CA LEU A 4 -2.91 -4.32 -11.24
C LEU A 4 -4.42 -4.37 -11.05
N ARG A 5 -4.87 -4.26 -9.80
CA ARG A 5 -6.28 -4.10 -9.46
C ARG A 5 -6.42 -3.21 -8.23
N PRO A 6 -7.61 -2.63 -8.00
CA PRO A 6 -7.82 -1.87 -6.77
C PRO A 6 -7.61 -2.73 -5.53
N TYR A 7 -7.15 -2.07 -4.46
CA TYR A 7 -6.98 -2.70 -3.15
C TYR A 7 -8.30 -3.28 -2.64
N LYS A 8 -8.19 -4.44 -1.99
CA LYS A 8 -9.30 -5.07 -1.27
C LYS A 8 -8.86 -5.32 0.17
N SER A 9 -9.82 -5.41 1.09
CA SER A 9 -9.51 -5.65 2.51
C SER A 9 -8.64 -6.87 2.74
N CYS A 10 -8.80 -7.92 1.96
CA CYS A 10 -7.97 -9.12 2.08
C CYS A 10 -6.50 -8.90 1.74
N ASP A 11 -6.17 -7.80 1.07
CA ASP A 11 -4.79 -7.48 0.70
C ASP A 11 -3.98 -6.96 1.89
N SER A 12 -4.63 -6.41 2.91
CA SER A 12 -3.95 -5.88 4.09
C SER A 12 -3.11 -6.95 4.79
N LYS A 13 -3.57 -8.19 4.76
CA LYS A 13 -2.87 -9.33 5.34
C LYS A 13 -1.53 -9.57 4.64
N HIS A 14 -1.51 -9.49 3.31
CA HIS A 14 -0.27 -9.65 2.55
C HIS A 14 0.70 -8.51 2.85
N ILE A 15 0.20 -7.28 2.90
CA ILE A 15 1.04 -6.11 3.20
C ILE A 15 1.68 -6.28 4.58
N ALA A 16 0.89 -6.66 5.59
CA ALA A 16 1.39 -6.87 6.94
C ALA A 16 2.46 -7.95 6.98
N ASP A 17 2.25 -9.05 6.24
CA ASP A 17 3.19 -10.16 6.20
C ASP A 17 4.51 -9.78 5.52
N TRP A 18 4.49 -8.84 4.59
CA TRP A 18 5.71 -8.39 3.90
C TRP A 18 6.53 -7.42 4.74
N ILE A 19 5.94 -6.80 5.75
CA ILE A 19 6.63 -5.89 6.66
C ILE A 19 7.19 -6.72 7.82
N LYS A 20 8.39 -7.26 7.64
CA LYS A 20 8.99 -8.25 8.54
C LYS A 20 9.82 -7.65 9.67
N ASN A 21 10.18 -6.36 9.56
CA ASN A 21 11.00 -5.71 10.57
C ASN A 21 10.76 -4.20 10.55
N GLU A 22 11.31 -3.52 11.53
CA GLU A 22 11.12 -2.09 11.69
C GLU A 22 11.73 -1.28 10.53
N GLU A 23 12.86 -1.72 9.99
CA GLU A 23 13.48 -1.05 8.85
C GLU A 23 12.57 -1.06 7.63
N THR A 24 11.98 -2.20 7.31
CA THR A 24 11.01 -2.31 6.22
C THR A 24 9.78 -1.45 6.48
N PHE A 25 9.32 -1.44 7.73
CA PHE A 25 8.18 -0.63 8.16
C PHE A 25 8.42 0.86 7.87
N VAL A 26 9.57 1.38 8.28
CA VAL A 26 9.92 2.78 8.06
C VAL A 26 10.06 3.10 6.58
N LYS A 27 10.72 2.25 5.83
CA LYS A 27 10.91 2.44 4.37
C LYS A 27 9.59 2.45 3.61
N TRP A 28 8.63 1.67 4.06
CA TRP A 28 7.30 1.62 3.46
C TRP A 28 6.49 2.88 3.77
N GLY A 29 6.88 3.66 4.76
CA GLY A 29 6.12 4.83 5.19
C GLY A 29 5.19 4.52 6.34
N GLY A 30 5.46 3.47 7.06
CA GLY A 30 4.60 2.98 8.14
C GLY A 30 4.45 3.94 9.31
N GLU A 31 5.31 4.93 9.41
CA GLU A 31 5.21 5.93 10.47
C GLU A 31 3.85 6.63 10.49
N ARG A 32 3.20 6.71 9.34
CA ARG A 32 1.85 7.28 9.22
C ARG A 32 0.78 6.38 9.84
N PHE A 33 1.12 5.11 10.10
CA PHE A 33 0.21 4.13 10.69
C PHE A 33 0.42 3.97 12.19
N GLY A 34 1.43 4.61 12.75
CA GLY A 34 1.81 4.49 14.15
C GLY A 34 3.18 3.90 14.30
N SER A 35 3.35 2.91 15.16
CA SER A 35 4.63 2.27 15.40
C SER A 35 4.59 0.79 15.03
N TYR A 36 5.78 0.26 14.75
CA TYR A 36 5.94 -1.16 14.51
C TYR A 36 5.83 -1.94 15.84
N PRO A 37 5.22 -3.12 15.88
CA PRO A 37 4.69 -3.88 14.75
C PRO A 37 3.32 -3.40 14.28
N ILE A 38 2.98 -3.78 13.04
CA ILE A 38 1.72 -3.40 12.43
C ILE A 38 0.93 -4.66 12.07
N ASN A 39 -0.38 -4.56 12.00
CA ASN A 39 -1.23 -5.70 11.62
C ASN A 39 -2.19 -5.29 10.50
N ALA A 40 -2.86 -6.31 9.94
CA ALA A 40 -3.75 -6.12 8.80
C ALA A 40 -4.90 -5.15 9.11
N LYS A 41 -5.43 -5.20 10.32
CA LYS A 41 -6.56 -4.34 10.71
C LYS A 41 -6.16 -2.86 10.66
N ILE A 42 -4.98 -2.53 11.16
CA ILE A 42 -4.50 -1.15 11.17
C ILE A 42 -4.37 -0.63 9.74
N ILE A 43 -3.81 -1.44 8.85
CA ILE A 43 -3.65 -1.09 7.44
C ILE A 43 -5.01 -0.88 6.78
N ASP A 44 -5.91 -1.82 6.97
CA ASP A 44 -7.23 -1.77 6.35
C ASP A 44 -8.04 -0.58 6.83
N ASP A 45 -8.01 -0.31 8.15
CA ASP A 45 -8.71 0.83 8.73
C ASP A 45 -8.17 2.15 8.16
N LYS A 46 -6.85 2.28 8.02
CA LYS A 46 -6.25 3.47 7.44
C LYS A 46 -6.75 3.71 6.03
N TYR A 47 -6.80 2.67 5.23
CA TYR A 47 -7.21 2.78 3.83
C TYR A 47 -8.71 3.03 3.68
N ARG A 48 -9.52 2.30 4.43
CA ARG A 48 -10.98 2.35 4.25
C ARG A 48 -11.65 3.46 5.05
N LEU A 49 -11.22 3.67 6.29
CA LEU A 49 -11.89 4.60 7.19
C LEU A 49 -11.28 5.99 7.15
N ASN A 50 -9.99 6.08 6.86
CA ASN A 50 -9.26 7.34 6.92
C ASN A 50 -8.76 7.83 5.56
N ASN A 51 -9.17 7.17 4.49
CA ASN A 51 -8.78 7.52 3.12
C ASN A 51 -7.26 7.74 2.99
N GLY A 52 -6.48 6.92 3.72
CA GLY A 52 -5.03 7.02 3.73
C GLY A 52 -4.49 8.37 4.20
N ASP A 53 -5.24 9.08 5.04
CA ASP A 53 -4.95 10.45 5.50
C ASP A 53 -5.04 11.50 4.39
N CYS A 54 -5.61 11.17 3.23
CA CYS A 54 -5.81 12.13 2.17
C CYS A 54 -7.05 12.98 2.48
N VAL A 55 -6.89 14.31 2.44
CA VAL A 55 -8.00 15.23 2.75
C VAL A 55 -8.93 15.43 1.57
N GLU A 56 -8.48 15.16 0.36
CA GLU A 56 -9.30 15.31 -0.83
C GLU A 56 -10.06 14.03 -1.10
N GLU A 57 -11.38 14.15 -1.29
CA GLU A 57 -12.19 13.00 -1.69
C GLU A 57 -11.76 12.52 -3.09
N ASP A 58 -11.86 11.21 -3.28
CA ASP A 58 -11.56 10.58 -4.57
C ASP A 58 -10.15 10.82 -5.08
N ASN A 59 -9.21 11.07 -4.17
CA ASN A 59 -7.80 11.26 -4.53
C ASN A 59 -6.87 10.27 -3.82
N PHE A 60 -7.38 9.11 -3.46
CA PHE A 60 -6.58 8.05 -2.84
C PHE A 60 -6.89 6.74 -3.56
N TYR A 61 -5.90 6.23 -4.28
CA TYR A 61 -6.06 5.04 -5.11
C TYR A 61 -5.07 3.95 -4.70
N PRO A 62 -5.42 3.11 -3.70
CA PRO A 62 -4.57 1.99 -3.34
C PRO A 62 -4.71 0.87 -4.38
N MET A 63 -3.58 0.38 -4.86
CA MET A 63 -3.53 -0.62 -5.93
C MET A 63 -2.73 -1.85 -5.48
N THR A 64 -3.18 -3.00 -5.90
CA THR A 64 -2.53 -4.27 -5.62
C THR A 64 -2.01 -4.87 -6.91
N ALA A 65 -0.75 -5.29 -6.90
CA ALA A 65 -0.12 -5.98 -8.03
C ALA A 65 -0.19 -7.49 -7.82
N PHE A 66 -0.53 -8.22 -8.86
CA PHE A 66 -0.63 -9.66 -8.79
C PHE A 66 -0.22 -10.29 -10.12
N ASP A 67 0.13 -11.56 -10.08
CA ASP A 67 0.46 -12.36 -11.26
C ASP A 67 -0.08 -13.77 -11.07
N ASP A 68 0.36 -14.70 -11.90
CA ASP A 68 -0.10 -16.09 -11.85
C ASP A 68 0.23 -16.79 -10.53
N SER A 69 1.20 -16.28 -9.76
CA SER A 69 1.56 -16.83 -8.45
C SER A 69 0.77 -16.22 -7.29
N GLY A 70 -0.01 -15.17 -7.55
CA GLY A 70 -0.82 -14.51 -6.54
C GLY A 70 -0.45 -13.04 -6.38
N VAL A 71 -0.79 -12.48 -5.22
CA VAL A 71 -0.49 -11.07 -4.89
C VAL A 71 0.99 -10.91 -4.63
N VAL A 72 1.63 -9.95 -5.30
CA VAL A 72 3.09 -9.75 -5.23
C VAL A 72 3.52 -8.36 -4.78
N GLY A 73 2.63 -7.40 -4.77
CA GLY A 73 3.01 -6.04 -4.37
C GLY A 73 1.81 -5.14 -4.12
N HIS A 74 2.12 -3.96 -3.62
CA HIS A 74 1.11 -2.97 -3.30
C HIS A 74 1.71 -1.57 -3.37
N PHE A 75 0.90 -0.59 -3.77
CA PHE A 75 1.27 0.82 -3.73
C PHE A 75 0.02 1.68 -3.73
N ILE A 76 0.17 2.96 -3.43
CA ILE A 76 -0.91 3.93 -3.57
C ILE A 76 -0.55 4.96 -4.63
N MET A 77 -1.58 5.57 -5.19
CA MET A 77 -1.44 6.69 -6.12
C MET A 77 -2.34 7.82 -5.68
N ARG A 78 -1.92 9.04 -5.87
CA ARG A 78 -2.77 10.21 -5.69
C ARG A 78 -2.27 11.37 -6.54
N TYR A 79 -3.17 12.30 -6.86
CA TYR A 79 -2.78 13.52 -7.55
C TYR A 79 -2.23 14.53 -6.54
N ILE A 80 -1.24 15.30 -6.97
CA ILE A 80 -0.58 16.27 -6.10
C ILE A 80 -1.37 17.58 -6.05
N ASN A 81 -1.78 17.97 -4.84
CA ASN A 81 -2.39 19.28 -4.56
C ASN A 81 -3.47 19.70 -5.56
N GLY A 82 -4.37 18.79 -5.88
CA GLY A 82 -5.45 19.09 -6.81
C GLY A 82 -5.05 19.18 -8.26
N ASN A 83 -3.78 18.99 -8.59
CA ASN A 83 -3.32 18.94 -9.97
C ASN A 83 -3.51 17.53 -10.53
N ASN A 84 -4.56 17.35 -11.33
CA ASN A 84 -4.92 16.05 -11.88
C ASN A 84 -4.03 15.58 -13.03
N LYS A 85 -2.93 16.29 -13.29
CA LYS A 85 -1.94 15.88 -14.29
C LYS A 85 -0.71 15.25 -13.69
N ILE A 86 -0.51 15.38 -12.37
CA ILE A 86 0.67 14.85 -11.69
C ILE A 86 0.26 13.82 -10.67
N LEU A 87 0.64 12.56 -10.90
CA LEU A 87 0.41 11.45 -9.97
C LEU A 87 1.62 11.23 -9.10
N ARG A 88 1.37 10.94 -7.84
CA ARG A 88 2.40 10.57 -6.88
C ARG A 88 2.16 9.14 -6.43
N PHE A 89 3.23 8.34 -6.40
CA PHE A 89 3.19 6.98 -5.87
C PHE A 89 3.75 6.98 -4.46
N GLY A 90 3.19 6.15 -3.59
CA GLY A 90 3.68 6.03 -2.23
C GLY A 90 3.34 4.67 -1.64
N TRP A 91 3.87 4.42 -0.43
CA TRP A 91 3.65 3.18 0.33
C TRP A 91 3.86 1.94 -0.54
N VAL A 92 4.96 1.94 -1.32
CA VAL A 92 5.29 0.83 -2.21
C VAL A 92 5.91 -0.29 -1.39
N ILE A 93 5.35 -1.50 -1.52
CA ILE A 93 5.94 -2.69 -0.91
C ILE A 93 5.76 -3.88 -1.85
N VAL A 94 6.76 -4.74 -1.89
CA VAL A 94 6.78 -5.90 -2.77
C VAL A 94 7.12 -7.13 -1.94
N ASP A 95 6.53 -8.27 -2.30
CA ASP A 95 6.86 -9.55 -1.70
C ASP A 95 8.36 -9.83 -1.87
N ASP A 96 9.08 -10.03 -0.76
CA ASP A 96 10.52 -10.27 -0.78
C ASP A 96 10.92 -11.44 -1.66
N THR A 97 10.08 -12.45 -1.72
CA THR A 97 10.38 -13.65 -2.52
C THR A 97 10.34 -13.36 -4.02
N GLN A 98 9.78 -12.23 -4.42
CA GLN A 98 9.64 -11.83 -5.82
C GLN A 98 10.64 -10.75 -6.22
N ARG A 99 11.36 -10.16 -5.27
CA ARG A 99 12.33 -9.11 -5.57
C ARG A 99 13.47 -9.64 -6.42
N GLY A 100 13.87 -8.87 -7.40
CA GLY A 100 14.99 -9.22 -8.27
C GLY A 100 14.65 -10.18 -9.39
N LYS A 101 13.39 -10.47 -9.57
CA LYS A 101 12.94 -11.36 -10.65
C LYS A 101 12.50 -10.59 -11.88
#